data_5b80c6f8d5752319c8bc1088d236b2e8
#
_entry.id   5b80c6f8d5752319c8bc1088d236b2e8
#
_cell.length_a   1.000
_cell.length_b   1.000
_cell.length_c   1.000
_cell.angle_alpha   90.00
_cell.angle_beta   90.00
_cell.angle_gamma   90.00
#
_symmetry.space_group_name_H-M   'P 1'
#
loop_
_entity.id
_entity.type
_entity.pdbx_description
1 polymer ?
#
loop_
_entity_poly.entity_id
_entity_poly.type
_entity_poly.pdbx_seq_one_letter_code
_entity_poly.pdbx_strand_id
1 'polypeptide(L)'
;MDTLSTSRPPRARLDRNGRRLFAGILVYAALQLGVLLLAAGTLRWPAAWAYFGVYLLTMGTGLVWVASVNPAVLNERGGRPANIEAFDRRFQRVVPLIIFGALIIGGLDWRYGWSAVPAALQAAGFALLLAAMSLSVWV
;
A
#
# COMPACT_ATOMS: atom_id res chain seq x y z
N MET A 1 13.71 50.22 10.27
CA MET A 1 12.44 49.59 10.66
C MET A 1 12.07 48.63 9.54
N ASP A 2 12.73 47.45 9.54
CA ASP A 2 12.58 46.48 8.46
C ASP A 2 11.31 45.67 8.70
N THR A 3 10.36 45.86 7.78
CA THR A 3 9.14 45.03 7.73
C THR A 3 9.55 43.63 7.28
N LEU A 4 9.66 42.72 8.24
CA LEU A 4 9.79 41.28 7.99
C LEU A 4 8.57 40.82 7.18
N SER A 5 8.73 40.83 5.87
CA SER A 5 7.79 40.20 4.95
C SER A 5 7.74 38.69 5.27
N THR A 6 6.75 38.27 6.05
CA THR A 6 6.41 36.88 6.27
C THR A 6 5.76 36.33 5.01
N SER A 7 6.54 36.18 3.94
CA SER A 7 6.09 35.43 2.77
C SER A 7 5.93 33.96 3.18
N ARG A 8 4.66 33.53 3.35
CA ARG A 8 4.33 32.11 3.50
C ARG A 8 4.99 31.36 2.34
N PRO A 9 5.80 30.31 2.63
CA PRO A 9 6.38 29.52 1.56
C PRO A 9 5.25 29.01 0.65
N PRO A 10 5.44 29.02 -0.67
CA PRO A 10 4.44 28.55 -1.61
C PRO A 10 4.08 27.12 -1.25
N ARG A 11 2.77 26.83 -1.16
CA ARG A 11 2.28 25.46 -0.89
C ARG A 11 2.91 24.53 -1.90
N ALA A 12 3.74 23.60 -1.43
CA ALA A 12 4.34 22.57 -2.29
C ALA A 12 3.22 21.83 -3.02
N ARG A 13 3.33 21.74 -4.34
CA ARG A 13 2.41 20.95 -5.17
C ARG A 13 3.02 19.58 -5.42
N LEU A 14 2.18 18.58 -5.64
CA LEU A 14 2.63 17.28 -6.10
C LEU A 14 3.38 17.42 -7.43
N ASP A 15 4.66 17.10 -7.42
CA ASP A 15 5.52 17.09 -8.58
C ASP A 15 5.41 15.78 -9.38
N ARG A 16 6.28 15.60 -10.38
CA ARG A 16 6.34 14.39 -11.19
C ARG A 16 6.67 13.14 -10.35
N ASN A 17 7.47 13.27 -9.28
CA ASN A 17 7.87 12.15 -8.43
C ASN A 17 6.72 11.70 -7.54
N GLY A 18 5.99 12.63 -6.91
CA GLY A 18 4.81 12.32 -6.12
C GLY A 18 3.72 11.62 -6.95
N ARG A 19 3.50 12.08 -8.21
CA ARG A 19 2.55 11.42 -9.13
C ARG A 19 3.00 10.03 -9.55
N ARG A 20 4.32 9.82 -9.76
CA ARG A 20 4.88 8.49 -10.05
C ARG A 20 4.72 7.53 -8.88
N LEU A 21 4.94 8.00 -7.66
CA LEU A 21 4.70 7.22 -6.45
C LEU A 21 3.25 6.76 -6.38
N PHE A 22 2.31 7.68 -6.59
CA PHE A 22 0.88 7.39 -6.57
C PHE A 22 0.50 6.33 -7.62
N ALA A 23 0.94 6.54 -8.86
CA ALA A 23 0.72 5.58 -9.93
C ALA A 23 1.36 4.22 -9.64
N GLY A 24 2.58 4.20 -9.08
CA GLY A 24 3.28 2.98 -8.69
C GLY A 24 2.51 2.17 -7.64
N ILE A 25 1.93 2.82 -6.64
CA ILE A 25 1.11 2.17 -5.61
C ILE A 25 -0.16 1.56 -6.23
N LEU A 26 -0.83 2.27 -7.12
CA LEU A 26 -2.01 1.74 -7.82
C LEU A 26 -1.68 0.53 -8.70
N VAL A 27 -0.57 0.61 -9.46
CA VAL A 27 -0.10 -0.51 -10.28
C VAL A 27 0.26 -1.71 -9.41
N TYR A 28 0.95 -1.48 -8.29
CA TYR A 28 1.31 -2.54 -7.35
C TYR A 28 0.07 -3.20 -6.74
N ALA A 29 -0.94 -2.41 -6.34
CA ALA A 29 -2.21 -2.94 -5.86
C ALA A 29 -2.95 -3.76 -6.93
N ALA A 30 -3.00 -3.27 -8.17
CA ALA A 30 -3.61 -3.99 -9.28
C ALA A 30 -2.90 -5.32 -9.58
N LEU A 31 -1.57 -5.34 -9.51
CA LEU A 31 -0.77 -6.57 -9.66
C LEU A 31 -1.07 -7.58 -8.54
N GLN A 32 -1.15 -7.13 -7.29
CA GLN A 32 -1.51 -7.99 -6.16
C GLN A 32 -2.89 -8.62 -6.35
N LEU A 33 -3.90 -7.81 -6.71
CA LEU A 33 -5.25 -8.29 -7.00
C LEU A 33 -5.25 -9.28 -8.14
N GLY A 34 -4.58 -8.94 -9.24
CA GLY A 34 -4.47 -9.80 -10.41
C GLY A 34 -3.88 -11.17 -10.06
N VAL A 35 -2.76 -11.19 -9.32
CA VAL A 35 -2.10 -12.44 -8.89
C VAL A 35 -3.01 -13.27 -7.99
N LEU A 36 -3.68 -12.63 -7.00
CA LEU A 36 -4.59 -13.32 -6.09
C LEU A 36 -5.77 -13.96 -6.84
N LEU A 37 -6.43 -13.21 -7.73
CA LEU A 37 -7.58 -13.68 -8.47
C LEU A 37 -7.21 -14.74 -9.54
N LEU A 38 -6.04 -14.61 -10.17
CA LEU A 38 -5.51 -15.62 -11.09
C LEU A 38 -5.22 -16.93 -10.36
N ALA A 39 -4.59 -16.86 -9.18
CA ALA A 39 -4.33 -18.05 -8.36
C ALA A 39 -5.64 -18.70 -7.88
N ALA A 40 -6.63 -17.90 -7.48
CA ALA A 40 -7.95 -18.39 -7.08
C ALA A 40 -8.76 -18.97 -8.25
N GLY A 41 -8.44 -18.59 -9.50
CA GLY A 41 -9.17 -19.04 -10.69
C GLY A 41 -10.60 -18.52 -10.78
N THR A 42 -10.97 -17.51 -10.00
CA THR A 42 -12.32 -16.95 -9.95
C THR A 42 -12.33 -15.47 -9.55
N LEU A 43 -13.26 -14.71 -10.14
CA LEU A 43 -13.58 -13.36 -9.72
C LEU A 43 -14.67 -13.32 -8.63
N ARG A 44 -15.31 -14.47 -8.34
CA ARG A 44 -16.43 -14.59 -7.39
C ARG A 44 -15.92 -14.94 -5.98
N TRP A 45 -14.97 -14.16 -5.48
CA TRP A 45 -14.43 -14.32 -4.14
C TRP A 45 -14.63 -13.03 -3.32
N PRO A 46 -15.73 -12.93 -2.54
CA PRO A 46 -16.06 -11.70 -1.80
C PRO A 46 -14.97 -11.25 -0.82
N ALA A 47 -14.29 -12.18 -0.15
CA ALA A 47 -13.23 -11.85 0.80
C ALA A 47 -12.00 -11.20 0.12
N ALA A 48 -11.66 -11.61 -1.12
CA ALA A 48 -10.61 -10.98 -1.90
C ALA A 48 -10.96 -9.51 -2.22
N TRP A 49 -12.19 -9.26 -2.65
CA TRP A 49 -12.67 -7.91 -2.91
C TRP A 49 -12.74 -7.05 -1.66
N ALA A 50 -13.17 -7.62 -0.51
CA ALA A 50 -13.17 -6.93 0.78
C ALA A 50 -11.74 -6.55 1.20
N TYR A 51 -10.77 -7.48 1.08
CA TYR A 51 -9.36 -7.21 1.36
C TYR A 51 -8.84 -6.03 0.53
N PHE A 52 -9.06 -6.05 -0.79
CA PHE A 52 -8.60 -4.98 -1.66
C PHE A 52 -9.33 -3.67 -1.44
N GLY A 53 -10.63 -3.71 -1.14
CA GLY A 53 -11.41 -2.54 -0.76
C GLY A 53 -10.81 -1.85 0.47
N VAL A 54 -10.53 -2.61 1.53
CA VAL A 54 -9.89 -2.10 2.75
C VAL A 54 -8.49 -1.56 2.44
N TYR A 55 -7.68 -2.31 1.67
CA TYR A 55 -6.34 -1.88 1.28
C TYR A 55 -6.36 -0.55 0.52
N LEU A 56 -7.18 -0.43 -0.51
CA LEU A 56 -7.28 0.79 -1.33
C LEU A 56 -7.84 1.98 -0.54
N LEU A 57 -8.84 1.77 0.32
CA LEU A 57 -9.38 2.81 1.18
C LEU A 57 -8.33 3.34 2.14
N THR A 58 -7.61 2.45 2.82
CA THR A 58 -6.61 2.86 3.81
C THR A 58 -5.41 3.53 3.16
N MET A 59 -4.87 2.93 2.10
CA MET A 59 -3.75 3.53 1.35
C MET A 59 -4.15 4.81 0.64
N GLY A 60 -5.34 4.85 0.03
CA GLY A 60 -5.85 6.02 -0.67
C GLY A 60 -6.09 7.20 0.28
N THR A 61 -6.76 6.97 1.41
CA THR A 61 -6.99 8.02 2.41
C THR A 61 -5.69 8.52 3.00
N GLY A 62 -4.74 7.64 3.32
CA GLY A 62 -3.41 8.01 3.81
C GLY A 62 -2.65 8.87 2.80
N LEU A 63 -2.61 8.47 1.55
CA LEU A 63 -1.95 9.23 0.49
C LEU A 63 -2.59 10.60 0.24
N VAL A 64 -3.93 10.66 0.21
CA VAL A 64 -4.66 11.94 0.04
C VAL A 64 -4.40 12.84 1.26
N TRP A 65 -4.41 12.29 2.46
CA TRP A 65 -4.13 13.05 3.67
C TRP A 65 -2.70 13.62 3.67
N VAL A 66 -1.68 12.81 3.39
CA VAL A 66 -0.29 13.28 3.29
C VAL A 66 -0.13 14.29 2.16
N ALA A 67 -0.77 14.08 1.00
CA ALA A 67 -0.74 15.02 -0.11
C ALA A 67 -1.36 16.38 0.26
N SER A 68 -2.36 16.40 1.14
CA SER A 68 -3.03 17.62 1.57
C SER A 68 -2.26 18.38 2.65
N VAL A 69 -1.58 17.65 3.55
CA VAL A 69 -0.87 18.24 4.71
C VAL A 69 0.58 18.57 4.35
N ASN A 70 1.28 17.63 3.72
CA ASN A 70 2.70 17.79 3.39
C ASN A 70 3.07 17.07 2.07
N PRO A 71 2.75 17.65 0.91
CA PRO A 71 3.05 17.05 -0.39
C PRO A 71 4.56 16.90 -0.64
N ALA A 72 5.42 17.64 0.07
CA ALA A 72 6.88 17.50 -0.04
C ALA A 72 7.35 16.08 0.33
N VAL A 73 6.77 15.48 1.37
CA VAL A 73 7.08 14.10 1.79
C VAL A 73 6.80 13.10 0.66
N LEU A 74 5.71 13.26 -0.09
CA LEU A 74 5.40 12.37 -1.22
C LEU A 74 6.37 12.59 -2.38
N ASN A 75 6.81 13.83 -2.61
CA ASN A 75 7.78 14.14 -3.64
C ASN A 75 9.16 13.53 -3.32
N GLU A 76 9.57 13.60 -2.05
CA GLU A 76 10.82 12.98 -1.56
C GLU A 76 10.75 11.46 -1.63
N ARG A 77 9.67 10.84 -1.15
CA ARG A 77 9.48 9.38 -1.20
C ARG A 77 9.36 8.85 -2.63
N GLY A 78 8.86 9.65 -3.57
CA GLY A 78 8.80 9.32 -4.99
C GLY A 78 10.14 9.49 -5.71
N GLY A 79 11.13 10.17 -5.08
CA GLY A 79 12.50 10.28 -5.55
C GLY A 79 13.28 8.98 -5.34
N ARG A 80 14.35 8.76 -6.12
CA ARG A 80 15.28 7.67 -5.85
C ARG A 80 16.28 8.14 -4.79
N PRO A 81 16.34 7.50 -3.61
CA PRO A 81 17.36 7.82 -2.63
C PRO A 81 18.76 7.52 -3.22
N ALA A 82 19.68 8.46 -3.08
CA ALA A 82 21.03 8.37 -3.64
C ALA A 82 21.86 7.23 -3.00
N ASN A 83 21.61 6.91 -1.73
CA ASN A 83 22.32 5.88 -0.98
C ASN A 83 21.32 4.95 -0.30
N ILE A 84 21.04 3.81 -0.93
CA ILE A 84 20.29 2.73 -0.30
C ILE A 84 21.29 1.74 0.26
N GLU A 85 21.25 1.50 1.57
CA GLU A 85 22.10 0.48 2.22
C GLU A 85 21.82 -0.92 1.64
N ALA A 86 22.83 -1.79 1.65
CA ALA A 86 22.72 -3.13 1.08
C ALA A 86 21.60 -3.95 1.73
N PHE A 87 21.35 -3.72 3.02
CA PHE A 87 20.25 -4.34 3.77
C PHE A 87 18.89 -3.92 3.23
N ASP A 88 18.63 -2.61 3.09
CA ASP A 88 17.38 -2.08 2.56
C ASP A 88 17.11 -2.57 1.15
N ARG A 89 18.16 -2.68 0.34
CA ARG A 89 18.04 -3.20 -1.03
C ARG A 89 17.63 -4.67 -1.07
N ARG A 90 18.12 -5.49 -0.13
CA ARG A 90 17.71 -6.89 0.02
C ARG A 90 16.27 -6.96 0.53
N PHE A 91 15.93 -6.19 1.54
CA PHE A 91 14.61 -6.13 2.12
C PHE A 91 13.54 -5.73 1.08
N GLN A 92 13.80 -4.68 0.31
CA GLN A 92 12.91 -4.22 -0.77
C GLN A 92 12.69 -5.27 -1.88
N ARG A 93 13.59 -6.24 -2.05
CA ARG A 93 13.42 -7.35 -3.01
C ARG A 93 12.68 -8.53 -2.39
N VAL A 94 12.98 -8.87 -1.15
CA VAL A 94 12.46 -10.08 -0.48
C VAL A 94 11.01 -9.87 -0.03
N VAL A 95 10.67 -8.70 0.51
CA VAL A 95 9.31 -8.44 1.00
C VAL A 95 8.24 -8.59 -0.09
N PRO A 96 8.38 -8.01 -1.30
CA PRO A 96 7.42 -8.25 -2.37
C PRO A 96 7.27 -9.73 -2.73
N LEU A 97 8.36 -10.50 -2.76
CA LEU A 97 8.30 -11.94 -3.04
C LEU A 97 7.49 -12.70 -2.00
N ILE A 98 7.68 -12.36 -0.72
CA ILE A 98 6.89 -12.95 0.38
C ILE A 98 5.41 -12.60 0.23
N ILE A 99 5.09 -11.33 -0.05
CA ILE A 99 3.72 -10.85 -0.24
C ILE A 99 3.06 -11.58 -1.41
N PHE A 100 3.71 -11.61 -2.58
CA PHE A 100 3.16 -12.31 -3.75
C PHE A 100 3.05 -13.82 -3.51
N GLY A 101 4.03 -14.42 -2.84
CA GLY A 101 3.97 -15.84 -2.43
C GLY A 101 2.76 -16.13 -1.54
N ALA A 102 2.52 -15.30 -0.54
CA ALA A 102 1.35 -15.43 0.34
C ALA A 102 0.03 -15.28 -0.42
N LEU A 103 -0.05 -14.32 -1.35
CA LEU A 103 -1.24 -14.12 -2.20
C LEU A 103 -1.49 -15.33 -3.11
N ILE A 104 -0.44 -15.90 -3.71
CA ILE A 104 -0.55 -17.10 -4.54
C ILE A 104 -1.05 -18.28 -3.70
N ILE A 105 -0.44 -18.52 -2.54
CA ILE A 105 -0.83 -19.61 -1.64
C ILE A 105 -2.29 -19.42 -1.19
N GLY A 106 -2.68 -18.21 -0.77
CA GLY A 106 -4.05 -17.91 -0.37
C GLY A 106 -5.06 -18.11 -1.51
N GLY A 107 -4.70 -17.71 -2.73
CA GLY A 107 -5.53 -17.94 -3.92
C GLY A 107 -5.69 -19.43 -4.26
N LEU A 108 -4.59 -20.19 -4.20
CA LEU A 108 -4.61 -21.64 -4.42
C LEU A 108 -5.38 -22.38 -3.30
N ASP A 109 -5.21 -21.93 -2.07
CA ASP A 109 -5.98 -22.48 -0.94
C ASP A 109 -7.49 -22.32 -1.15
N TRP A 110 -7.92 -21.12 -1.58
CA TRP A 110 -9.33 -20.90 -1.96
C TRP A 110 -9.77 -21.82 -3.12
N ARG A 111 -8.92 -21.98 -4.13
CA ARG A 111 -9.25 -22.76 -5.32
C ARG A 111 -9.38 -24.25 -5.04
N TYR A 112 -8.50 -24.79 -4.21
CA TYR A 112 -8.40 -26.22 -3.91
C TYR A 112 -9.02 -26.62 -2.58
N GLY A 113 -9.41 -25.64 -1.77
CA GLY A 113 -10.02 -25.89 -0.45
C GLY A 113 -9.10 -26.61 0.51
N TRP A 114 -7.80 -26.28 0.52
CA TRP A 114 -6.82 -26.94 1.39
C TRP A 114 -7.05 -26.67 2.86
N SER A 115 -7.53 -25.47 3.20
CA SER A 115 -7.82 -25.09 4.57
C SER A 115 -9.27 -24.64 4.74
N ALA A 116 -9.85 -24.97 5.88
CA ALA A 116 -11.14 -24.45 6.32
C ALA A 116 -10.91 -23.40 7.41
N VAL A 117 -10.61 -22.17 7.03
CA VAL A 117 -10.38 -21.09 7.99
C VAL A 117 -11.71 -20.63 8.58
N PRO A 118 -11.93 -20.77 9.92
CA PRO A 118 -13.16 -20.33 10.56
C PRO A 118 -13.40 -18.82 10.37
N ALA A 119 -14.67 -18.41 10.26
CA ALA A 119 -15.05 -17.02 10.07
C ALA A 119 -14.48 -16.09 11.17
N ALA A 120 -14.37 -16.57 12.39
CA ALA A 120 -13.77 -15.81 13.51
C ALA A 120 -12.29 -15.48 13.26
N LEU A 121 -11.51 -16.41 12.70
CA LEU A 121 -10.11 -16.20 12.35
C LEU A 121 -9.99 -15.25 11.15
N GLN A 122 -10.90 -15.34 10.18
CA GLN A 122 -10.94 -14.39 9.07
C GLN A 122 -11.24 -12.95 9.57
N ALA A 123 -12.21 -12.79 10.46
CA ALA A 123 -12.55 -11.52 11.09
C ALA A 123 -11.36 -10.94 11.90
N ALA A 124 -10.68 -11.78 12.67
CA ALA A 124 -9.49 -11.38 13.41
C ALA A 124 -8.37 -10.93 12.47
N GLY A 125 -8.15 -11.62 11.36
CA GLY A 125 -7.19 -11.24 10.32
C GLY A 125 -7.51 -9.88 9.70
N PHE A 126 -8.78 -9.62 9.38
CA PHE A 126 -9.22 -8.31 8.89
C PHE A 126 -9.03 -7.21 9.93
N ALA A 127 -9.31 -7.46 11.22
CA ALA A 127 -9.09 -6.49 12.28
C ALA A 127 -7.61 -6.15 12.44
N LEU A 128 -6.72 -7.16 12.40
CA LEU A 128 -5.27 -6.95 12.42
C LEU A 128 -4.78 -6.17 11.19
N LEU A 129 -5.31 -6.47 10.00
CA LEU A 129 -4.98 -5.74 8.79
C LEU A 129 -5.35 -4.26 8.92
N LEU A 130 -6.56 -3.95 9.39
CA LEU A 130 -7.01 -2.58 9.62
C LEU A 130 -6.11 -1.86 10.64
N ALA A 131 -5.77 -2.52 11.75
CA ALA A 131 -4.89 -1.96 12.77
C ALA A 131 -3.50 -1.66 12.21
N ALA A 132 -2.89 -2.61 11.49
CA ALA A 132 -1.58 -2.45 10.88
C ALA A 132 -1.55 -1.32 9.83
N MET A 133 -2.59 -1.24 8.99
CA MET A 133 -2.70 -0.19 7.98
C MET A 133 -2.95 1.19 8.60
N SER A 134 -3.77 1.27 9.64
CA SER A 134 -4.00 2.52 10.38
C SER A 134 -2.71 3.03 11.03
N LEU A 135 -1.92 2.13 11.60
CA LEU A 135 -0.62 2.46 12.17
C LEU A 135 0.36 2.97 11.09
N SER A 136 0.37 2.34 9.91
CA SER A 136 1.23 2.75 8.80
C SER A 136 0.90 4.14 8.24
N VAL A 137 -0.33 4.61 8.40
CA VAL A 137 -0.74 5.97 8.00
C VAL A 137 -0.36 6.98 9.09
N TRP A 138 -0.34 6.57 10.36
CA TRP A 138 -0.06 7.46 11.50
C TRP A 138 1.45 7.71 11.70
N VAL A 139 2.32 6.80 11.33
CA VAL A 139 3.79 6.91 11.39
C VAL A 139 4.35 7.64 10.16
#